data_e7815fd3dcd614311c16798732789057
#
_entry.id   e7815fd3dcd614311c16798732789057
#
_cell.length_a   1.000
_cell.length_b   1.000
_cell.length_c   1.000
_cell.angle_alpha   90.00
_cell.angle_beta   90.00
_cell.angle_gamma   90.00
#
_symmetry.space_group_name_H-M   'P 1'
#
loop_
_entity.id
_entity.type
_entity.pdbx_description
1 polymer ?
#
loop_
_entity_poly.entity_id
_entity_poly.type
_entity_poly.pdbx_seq_one_letter_code
_entity_poly.pdbx_strand_id
1 'polypeptide(L)'
;MIYLDNGATSFHKPEAVYRAVYKAMKTCANPGRGGYCAAMAAGETVYRCREAASALFDCRPEQVVFTSNCTHGLNIALRTLVKQGSRVLISGFEHNAVTRTLHLLGAEICVAGRRLFDWEDTISAFERELRRGVDAAVFTHVSNVFGYILPVEQLAELCRKYNVPFVVDAAQSAGMLPVSLKDWGAAFIAMPGHKGLLGPQGTGLLLCNIDPASFMAGGTGSESRLQTMPAYLPDRAEPGTMNVPGIGGLEAGINYVRRMGHAAILSREKQAAEKCAQMLKKFNFNVFCGEHQSGTVSFVPPMDCEEMAQRLGQRGIAVRAGLHCAPLAHESAGTLETGTVRISFGHDAEISQILKLEREIGRIIE
;
A
#
# COMPACT_ATOMS: atom_id res chain seq x y z
N MET A 1 12.13 -9.74 20.43
CA MET A 1 12.24 -8.55 19.55
C MET A 1 10.89 -7.87 19.49
N ILE A 2 10.83 -6.56 19.65
CA ILE A 2 9.63 -5.76 19.35
C ILE A 2 9.74 -5.28 17.90
N TYR A 3 8.73 -5.57 17.10
CA TYR A 3 8.71 -5.18 15.69
C TYR A 3 7.76 -4.01 15.48
N LEU A 4 8.32 -2.86 15.11
CA LEU A 4 7.62 -1.60 14.87
C LEU A 4 7.89 -1.03 13.47
N ASP A 5 8.15 -1.90 12.48
CA ASP A 5 8.36 -1.52 11.06
C ASP A 5 7.30 -2.17 10.15
N ASN A 6 6.03 -2.24 10.61
CA ASN A 6 4.93 -2.83 9.82
C ASN A 6 4.63 -2.05 8.54
N GLY A 7 4.97 -0.77 8.46
CA GLY A 7 4.88 0.03 7.23
C GLY A 7 5.82 -0.46 6.11
N ALA A 8 6.89 -1.20 6.43
CA ALA A 8 7.72 -1.88 5.44
C ALA A 8 7.10 -3.22 5.02
N THR A 9 6.74 -4.07 5.99
CA THR A 9 6.02 -5.34 5.82
C THR A 9 5.43 -5.77 7.15
N SER A 10 4.27 -6.40 7.18
CA SER A 10 3.81 -7.06 8.40
C SER A 10 4.71 -8.27 8.70
N PHE A 11 5.36 -8.29 9.85
CA PHE A 11 6.25 -9.39 10.23
C PHE A 11 5.47 -10.57 10.83
N HIS A 12 4.64 -10.28 11.83
CA HIS A 12 3.77 -11.28 12.43
C HIS A 12 2.53 -11.45 11.57
N LYS A 13 2.33 -12.66 11.07
CA LYS A 13 1.16 -13.02 10.28
C LYS A 13 0.27 -13.99 11.03
N PRO A 14 -1.05 -13.97 10.79
CA PRO A 14 -1.93 -14.98 11.34
C PRO A 14 -1.47 -16.40 10.97
N GLU A 15 -1.57 -17.34 11.90
CA GLU A 15 -1.16 -18.73 11.68
C GLU A 15 -1.82 -19.37 10.45
N ALA A 16 -3.06 -18.95 10.14
CA ALA A 16 -3.79 -19.40 8.96
C ALA A 16 -3.04 -19.10 7.64
N VAL A 17 -2.25 -18.00 7.60
CA VAL A 17 -1.46 -17.62 6.43
C VAL A 17 -0.34 -18.63 6.18
N TYR A 18 0.42 -18.98 7.21
CA TYR A 18 1.49 -19.98 7.11
C TYR A 18 0.96 -21.34 6.66
N ARG A 19 -0.16 -21.76 7.27
CA ARG A 19 -0.82 -23.05 6.92
C ARG A 19 -1.32 -23.06 5.49
N ALA A 20 -1.88 -21.95 4.99
CA ALA A 20 -2.38 -21.84 3.63
C ALA A 20 -1.25 -21.93 2.59
N VAL A 21 -0.13 -21.22 2.83
CA VAL A 21 1.07 -21.31 1.97
C VAL A 21 1.60 -22.74 1.92
N TYR A 22 1.80 -23.36 3.09
CA TYR A 22 2.31 -24.72 3.16
C TYR A 22 1.38 -25.74 2.48
N LYS A 23 0.07 -25.62 2.70
CA LYS A 23 -0.94 -26.47 2.05
C LYS A 23 -0.85 -26.35 0.53
N ALA A 24 -0.85 -25.11 0.01
CA ALA A 24 -0.82 -24.87 -1.43
C ALA A 24 0.47 -25.43 -2.06
N MET A 25 1.63 -25.29 -1.41
CA MET A 25 2.91 -25.88 -1.88
C MET A 25 2.83 -27.41 -1.99
N LYS A 26 2.06 -28.08 -1.13
CA LYS A 26 1.92 -29.55 -1.13
C LYS A 26 0.86 -30.08 -2.07
N THR A 27 -0.20 -29.32 -2.34
CA THR A 27 -1.42 -29.86 -2.97
C THR A 27 -1.77 -29.19 -4.29
N CYS A 28 -1.21 -28.02 -4.61
CA CYS A 28 -1.49 -27.28 -5.83
C CYS A 28 -0.40 -27.50 -6.88
N ALA A 29 -0.82 -27.75 -8.11
CA ALA A 29 0.04 -27.71 -9.30
C ALA A 29 -0.16 -26.38 -10.04
N ASN A 30 0.12 -26.33 -11.35
CA ASN A 30 -0.12 -25.13 -12.15
C ASN A 30 -1.63 -24.90 -12.34
N PRO A 31 -2.17 -23.73 -12.00
CA PRO A 31 -3.55 -23.38 -12.31
C PRO A 31 -3.71 -23.27 -13.84
N GLY A 32 -4.78 -23.76 -14.38
CA GLY A 32 -5.04 -23.68 -15.81
C GLY A 32 -5.69 -24.97 -16.34
N ARG A 33 -5.37 -25.37 -17.57
CA ARG A 33 -6.11 -26.38 -18.32
C ARG A 33 -5.95 -27.86 -17.87
N GLY A 34 -5.26 -28.10 -16.75
CA GLY A 34 -5.12 -29.46 -16.23
C GLY A 34 -6.42 -29.92 -15.54
N GLY A 35 -7.02 -31.01 -16.05
CA GLY A 35 -8.22 -31.62 -15.45
C GLY A 35 -7.95 -32.52 -14.23
N TYR A 36 -6.74 -32.55 -13.72
CA TYR A 36 -6.36 -33.38 -12.56
C TYR A 36 -6.48 -32.61 -11.25
N CYS A 37 -6.68 -33.31 -10.13
CA CYS A 37 -7.02 -32.72 -8.84
C CYS A 37 -6.09 -31.58 -8.38
N ALA A 38 -4.77 -31.71 -8.57
CA ALA A 38 -3.83 -30.68 -8.10
C ALA A 38 -3.90 -29.38 -8.94
N ALA A 39 -4.19 -29.46 -10.25
CA ALA A 39 -4.42 -28.28 -11.08
C ALA A 39 -5.75 -27.62 -10.77
N MET A 40 -6.80 -28.41 -10.54
CA MET A 40 -8.11 -27.90 -10.11
C MET A 40 -8.02 -27.20 -8.75
N ALA A 41 -7.30 -27.79 -7.79
CA ALA A 41 -7.06 -27.18 -6.48
C ALA A 41 -6.30 -25.83 -6.57
N ALA A 42 -5.35 -25.73 -7.50
CA ALA A 42 -4.64 -24.48 -7.77
C ALA A 42 -5.58 -23.42 -8.34
N GLY A 43 -6.37 -23.74 -9.36
CA GLY A 43 -7.36 -22.82 -9.96
C GLY A 43 -8.39 -22.35 -8.93
N GLU A 44 -8.90 -23.25 -8.11
CA GLU A 44 -9.84 -22.92 -7.03
C GLU A 44 -9.20 -21.99 -5.97
N THR A 45 -7.93 -22.22 -5.59
CA THR A 45 -7.20 -21.36 -4.66
C THR A 45 -7.08 -19.93 -5.20
N VAL A 46 -6.73 -19.79 -6.48
CA VAL A 46 -6.65 -18.49 -7.16
C VAL A 46 -8.02 -17.79 -7.18
N TYR A 47 -9.08 -18.52 -7.56
CA TYR A 47 -10.42 -17.97 -7.66
C TYR A 47 -10.97 -17.51 -6.30
N ARG A 48 -10.84 -18.33 -5.24
CA ARG A 48 -11.26 -17.94 -3.89
C ARG A 48 -10.56 -16.69 -3.37
N CYS A 49 -9.27 -16.53 -3.70
CA CYS A 49 -8.56 -15.29 -3.33
C CYS A 49 -9.14 -14.06 -4.05
N ARG A 50 -9.53 -14.20 -5.34
CA ARG A 50 -10.21 -13.11 -6.07
C ARG A 50 -11.56 -12.78 -5.44
N GLU A 51 -12.36 -13.78 -5.10
CA GLU A 51 -13.65 -13.58 -4.42
C GLU A 51 -13.46 -12.90 -3.06
N ALA A 52 -12.47 -13.34 -2.27
CA ALA A 52 -12.17 -12.71 -0.98
C ALA A 52 -11.75 -11.24 -1.14
N ALA A 53 -10.91 -10.94 -2.14
CA ALA A 53 -10.48 -9.58 -2.45
C ALA A 53 -11.64 -8.73 -2.98
N SER A 54 -12.43 -9.26 -3.93
CA SER A 54 -13.57 -8.54 -4.50
C SER A 54 -14.61 -8.15 -3.44
N ALA A 55 -14.86 -9.05 -2.49
CA ALA A 55 -15.75 -8.79 -1.36
C ALA A 55 -15.17 -7.79 -0.32
N LEU A 56 -13.85 -7.67 -0.20
CA LEU A 56 -13.20 -6.72 0.70
C LEU A 56 -13.14 -5.31 0.10
N PHE A 57 -13.04 -5.21 -1.24
CA PHE A 57 -12.76 -3.96 -1.96
C PHE A 57 -13.93 -3.49 -2.84
N ASP A 58 -15.12 -4.08 -2.65
CA ASP A 58 -16.35 -3.75 -3.36
C ASP A 58 -16.16 -3.66 -4.89
N CYS A 59 -15.74 -4.77 -5.47
CA CYS A 59 -15.55 -4.92 -6.90
C CYS A 59 -15.97 -6.34 -7.37
N ARG A 60 -15.92 -6.59 -8.69
CA ARG A 60 -16.16 -7.93 -9.22
C ARG A 60 -14.85 -8.75 -9.21
N PRO A 61 -14.90 -10.08 -9.08
CA PRO A 61 -13.71 -10.93 -9.13
C PRO A 61 -12.83 -10.71 -10.38
N GLU A 62 -13.44 -10.47 -11.55
CA GLU A 62 -12.73 -10.21 -12.80
C GLU A 62 -11.93 -8.90 -12.80
N GLN A 63 -12.30 -7.96 -11.93
CA GLN A 63 -11.59 -6.68 -11.76
C GLN A 63 -10.35 -6.80 -10.87
N VAL A 64 -10.12 -7.95 -10.24
CA VAL A 64 -8.97 -8.20 -9.38
C VAL A 64 -7.85 -8.85 -10.20
N VAL A 65 -6.72 -8.18 -10.33
CA VAL A 65 -5.51 -8.67 -10.99
C VAL A 65 -4.44 -8.93 -9.94
N PHE A 66 -3.85 -10.13 -9.95
CA PHE A 66 -2.71 -10.44 -9.10
C PHE A 66 -1.42 -9.84 -9.65
N THR A 67 -0.67 -9.21 -8.78
CA THR A 67 0.64 -8.65 -9.10
C THR A 67 1.68 -9.19 -8.11
N SER A 68 2.96 -9.03 -8.42
CA SER A 68 4.03 -9.43 -7.49
C SER A 68 4.17 -8.50 -6.28
N ASN A 69 3.70 -7.25 -6.40
CA ASN A 69 3.72 -6.22 -5.36
C ASN A 69 2.96 -4.98 -5.84
N CYS A 70 2.81 -3.97 -4.97
CA CYS A 70 2.15 -2.70 -5.32
C CYS A 70 2.86 -1.96 -6.45
N THR A 71 4.19 -1.93 -6.48
CA THR A 71 4.97 -1.27 -7.54
C THR A 71 4.64 -1.84 -8.92
N HIS A 72 4.47 -3.18 -9.03
CA HIS A 72 4.04 -3.82 -10.26
C HIS A 72 2.64 -3.32 -10.68
N GLY A 73 1.68 -3.31 -9.75
CA GLY A 73 0.33 -2.80 -10.01
C GLY A 73 0.32 -1.33 -10.44
N LEU A 74 1.07 -0.46 -9.74
CA LEU A 74 1.23 0.94 -10.10
C LEU A 74 1.84 1.14 -11.48
N ASN A 75 2.84 0.32 -11.86
CA ASN A 75 3.42 0.40 -13.21
C ASN A 75 2.41 0.01 -14.30
N ILE A 76 1.57 -1.00 -14.09
CA ILE A 76 0.49 -1.36 -15.03
C ILE A 76 -0.49 -0.18 -15.15
N ALA A 77 -0.96 0.35 -14.03
CA ALA A 77 -1.94 1.45 -13.99
C ALA A 77 -1.40 2.73 -14.66
N LEU A 78 -0.19 3.16 -14.30
CA LEU A 78 0.40 4.38 -14.81
C LEU A 78 0.73 4.28 -16.30
N ARG A 79 1.26 3.16 -16.78
CA ARG A 79 1.50 2.93 -18.22
C ARG A 79 0.23 2.85 -19.04
N THR A 80 -0.91 2.57 -18.40
CA THR A 80 -2.22 2.61 -19.06
C THR A 80 -2.70 4.04 -19.28
N LEU A 81 -2.55 4.90 -18.28
CA LEU A 81 -3.12 6.25 -18.30
C LEU A 81 -2.17 7.33 -18.81
N VAL A 82 -0.85 7.14 -18.60
CA VAL A 82 0.15 8.18 -18.79
C VAL A 82 0.96 7.92 -20.06
N LYS A 83 1.06 8.94 -20.91
CA LYS A 83 1.93 8.99 -22.09
C LYS A 83 3.03 10.03 -21.86
N GLN A 84 4.05 10.00 -22.69
CA GLN A 84 5.09 11.03 -22.69
C GLN A 84 4.47 12.42 -22.84
N GLY A 85 4.83 13.35 -21.97
CA GLY A 85 4.29 14.70 -21.92
C GLY A 85 2.92 14.84 -21.25
N SER A 86 2.28 13.74 -20.81
CA SER A 86 1.03 13.84 -20.01
C SER A 86 1.26 14.63 -18.73
N ARG A 87 0.36 15.55 -18.43
CA ARG A 87 0.35 16.31 -17.19
C ARG A 87 -0.36 15.52 -16.09
N VAL A 88 0.38 15.09 -15.07
CA VAL A 88 -0.12 14.19 -14.02
C VAL A 88 -0.10 14.87 -12.66
N LEU A 89 -1.28 14.96 -12.04
CA LEU A 89 -1.46 15.51 -10.71
C LEU A 89 -1.16 14.44 -9.65
N ILE A 90 -0.30 14.77 -8.68
CA ILE A 90 0.04 13.89 -7.56
C ILE A 90 -0.02 14.64 -6.23
N SER A 91 -0.11 13.90 -5.11
CA SER A 91 0.00 14.50 -3.78
C SER A 91 1.45 14.79 -3.40
N GLY A 92 1.65 15.62 -2.38
CA GLY A 92 2.97 15.89 -1.78
C GLY A 92 3.53 14.72 -0.97
N PHE A 93 2.90 13.53 -0.99
CA PHE A 93 3.24 12.40 -0.11
C PHE A 93 3.49 11.08 -0.84
N GLU A 94 3.70 11.13 -2.15
CA GLU A 94 3.84 9.93 -2.98
C GLU A 94 5.12 9.13 -2.69
N HIS A 95 4.97 7.82 -2.76
CA HIS A 95 6.10 6.89 -2.73
C HIS A 95 6.86 6.88 -4.09
N ASN A 96 8.15 6.52 -4.06
CA ASN A 96 8.99 6.37 -5.25
C ASN A 96 8.40 5.42 -6.33
N ALA A 97 7.52 4.51 -5.97
CA ALA A 97 6.83 3.67 -6.95
C ALA A 97 5.93 4.47 -7.91
N VAL A 98 5.43 5.63 -7.46
CA VAL A 98 4.69 6.59 -8.30
C VAL A 98 5.65 7.55 -8.99
N THR A 99 6.45 8.30 -8.23
CA THR A 99 7.27 9.40 -8.77
C THR A 99 8.30 8.93 -9.78
N ARG A 100 9.01 7.82 -9.49
CA ARG A 100 10.00 7.25 -10.43
C ARG A 100 9.34 6.70 -11.69
N THR A 101 8.16 6.10 -11.56
CA THR A 101 7.42 5.59 -12.73
C THR A 101 6.95 6.74 -13.61
N LEU A 102 6.42 7.82 -13.05
CA LEU A 102 6.03 9.01 -13.81
C LEU A 102 7.23 9.68 -14.51
N HIS A 103 8.35 9.80 -13.81
CA HIS A 103 9.59 10.31 -14.39
C HIS A 103 10.06 9.44 -15.57
N LEU A 104 10.05 8.11 -15.40
CA LEU A 104 10.42 7.17 -16.48
C LEU A 104 9.49 7.28 -17.70
N LEU A 105 8.22 7.62 -17.49
CA LEU A 105 7.23 7.81 -18.56
C LEU A 105 7.34 9.19 -19.24
N GLY A 106 8.20 10.09 -18.75
CA GLY A 106 8.34 11.45 -19.26
C GLY A 106 7.11 12.32 -19.01
N ALA A 107 6.41 12.08 -17.89
CA ALA A 107 5.26 12.88 -17.49
C ALA A 107 5.67 14.25 -16.94
N GLU A 108 4.83 15.26 -17.18
CA GLU A 108 4.87 16.54 -16.47
C GLU A 108 4.18 16.37 -15.11
N ILE A 109 4.96 16.38 -14.03
CA ILE A 109 4.45 16.12 -12.67
C ILE A 109 4.00 17.42 -12.04
N CYS A 110 2.71 17.47 -11.67
CA CYS A 110 2.09 18.56 -10.93
C CYS A 110 1.83 18.10 -9.48
N VAL A 111 2.50 18.72 -8.49
CA VAL A 111 2.38 18.33 -7.08
C VAL A 111 1.45 19.29 -6.34
N ALA A 112 0.42 18.75 -5.68
CA ALA A 112 -0.55 19.51 -4.89
C ALA A 112 -0.75 18.90 -3.49
N GLY A 113 -1.22 19.73 -2.52
CA GLY A 113 -1.50 19.27 -1.17
C GLY A 113 -0.23 18.84 -0.44
N ARG A 114 0.59 19.80 -0.01
CA ARG A 114 1.87 19.53 0.68
C ARG A 114 1.80 19.69 2.19
N ARG A 115 0.67 20.20 2.75
CA ARG A 115 0.53 20.37 4.20
C ARG A 115 0.14 19.06 4.85
N LEU A 116 0.95 18.68 5.85
CA LEU A 116 0.67 17.48 6.67
C LEU A 116 -0.60 17.67 7.49
N PHE A 117 -1.46 16.66 7.50
CA PHE A 117 -2.67 16.57 8.32
C PHE A 117 -3.72 17.66 8.03
N ASP A 118 -3.64 18.30 6.85
CA ASP A 118 -4.54 19.37 6.41
C ASP A 118 -5.33 18.92 5.16
N TRP A 119 -6.56 18.45 5.38
CA TRP A 119 -7.45 18.03 4.29
C TRP A 119 -7.92 19.20 3.44
N GLU A 120 -8.15 20.38 4.06
CA GLU A 120 -8.63 21.56 3.34
C GLU A 120 -7.57 22.07 2.35
N ASP A 121 -6.30 22.11 2.75
CA ASP A 121 -5.19 22.43 1.85
C ASP A 121 -5.11 21.39 0.72
N THR A 122 -5.19 20.11 1.04
CA THR A 122 -5.11 19.04 0.05
C THR A 122 -6.23 19.14 -0.99
N ILE A 123 -7.48 19.26 -0.55
CA ILE A 123 -8.66 19.34 -1.42
C ILE A 123 -8.61 20.59 -2.29
N SER A 124 -8.36 21.76 -1.71
CA SER A 124 -8.32 23.04 -2.43
C SER A 124 -7.16 23.12 -3.43
N ALA A 125 -5.99 22.55 -3.08
CA ALA A 125 -4.85 22.48 -3.98
C ALA A 125 -5.12 21.55 -5.17
N PHE A 126 -5.73 20.38 -4.94
CA PHE A 126 -6.13 19.47 -6.01
C PHE A 126 -7.18 20.11 -6.94
N GLU A 127 -8.21 20.72 -6.38
CA GLU A 127 -9.24 21.37 -7.22
C GLU A 127 -8.64 22.47 -8.10
N ARG A 128 -7.72 23.26 -7.58
CA ARG A 128 -7.02 24.29 -8.36
C ARG A 128 -6.26 23.73 -9.56
N GLU A 129 -5.55 22.61 -9.39
CA GLU A 129 -4.79 22.00 -10.48
C GLU A 129 -5.70 21.25 -11.47
N LEU A 130 -6.75 20.59 -10.99
CA LEU A 130 -7.76 19.96 -11.85
C LEU A 130 -8.44 20.99 -12.76
N ARG A 131 -8.75 22.19 -12.27
CA ARG A 131 -9.28 23.31 -13.08
C ARG A 131 -8.34 23.79 -14.19
N ARG A 132 -7.03 23.66 -13.97
CA ARG A 132 -6.00 24.00 -14.97
C ARG A 132 -5.85 22.95 -16.08
N GLY A 133 -6.45 21.79 -15.87
CA GLY A 133 -6.40 20.64 -16.77
C GLY A 133 -5.18 19.75 -16.48
N VAL A 134 -5.47 18.48 -16.25
CA VAL A 134 -4.48 17.39 -16.12
C VAL A 134 -5.02 16.17 -16.84
N ASP A 135 -4.13 15.30 -17.33
CA ASP A 135 -4.51 14.10 -18.07
C ASP A 135 -4.85 12.93 -17.14
N ALA A 136 -4.25 12.89 -15.96
CA ALA A 136 -4.49 11.88 -14.94
C ALA A 136 -4.14 12.41 -13.54
N ALA A 137 -4.67 11.77 -12.50
CA ALA A 137 -4.27 12.00 -11.12
C ALA A 137 -3.79 10.69 -10.46
N VAL A 138 -2.83 10.80 -9.55
CA VAL A 138 -2.36 9.66 -8.74
C VAL A 138 -2.14 10.16 -7.32
N PHE A 139 -2.68 9.45 -6.34
CA PHE A 139 -2.47 9.84 -4.95
C PHE A 139 -2.45 8.64 -4.02
N THR A 140 -1.55 8.71 -3.03
CA THR A 140 -1.53 7.74 -1.96
C THR A 140 -2.70 7.95 -1.01
N HIS A 141 -3.29 6.87 -0.51
CA HIS A 141 -4.34 6.96 0.50
C HIS A 141 -3.77 7.26 1.88
N VAL A 142 -2.59 6.73 2.19
CA VAL A 142 -1.90 6.96 3.47
C VAL A 142 -0.41 7.14 3.22
N SER A 143 0.16 8.24 3.71
CA SER A 143 1.60 8.46 3.67
C SER A 143 2.35 7.36 4.42
N ASN A 144 3.26 6.69 3.75
CA ASN A 144 4.10 5.66 4.35
C ASN A 144 5.15 6.21 5.34
N VAL A 145 5.37 7.53 5.34
CA VAL A 145 6.29 8.20 6.24
C VAL A 145 5.56 8.70 7.49
N PHE A 146 4.52 9.50 7.29
CA PHE A 146 3.89 10.25 8.38
C PHE A 146 2.58 9.64 8.88
N GLY A 147 2.06 8.60 8.21
CA GLY A 147 0.78 8.02 8.55
C GLY A 147 -0.41 8.95 8.30
N TYR A 148 -0.21 10.05 7.56
CA TYR A 148 -1.27 10.97 7.18
C TYR A 148 -2.22 10.27 6.20
N ILE A 149 -3.51 10.22 6.56
CA ILE A 149 -4.59 9.69 5.74
C ILE A 149 -5.10 10.82 4.85
N LEU A 150 -4.97 10.69 3.54
CA LEU A 150 -5.45 11.68 2.58
C LEU A 150 -6.97 11.53 2.35
N PRO A 151 -7.67 12.62 1.98
CA PRO A 151 -9.14 12.64 1.77
C PRO A 151 -9.54 12.02 0.42
N VAL A 152 -9.33 10.70 0.26
CA VAL A 152 -9.48 10.01 -1.03
C VAL A 152 -10.91 10.12 -1.59
N GLU A 153 -11.94 10.09 -0.75
CA GLU A 153 -13.33 10.22 -1.17
C GLU A 153 -13.57 11.58 -1.84
N GLN A 154 -13.11 12.67 -1.23
CA GLN A 154 -13.26 14.03 -1.75
C GLN A 154 -12.39 14.24 -3.01
N LEU A 155 -11.17 13.69 -3.04
CA LEU A 155 -10.31 13.74 -4.22
C LEU A 155 -10.91 12.95 -5.39
N ALA A 156 -11.53 11.81 -5.12
CA ALA A 156 -12.26 11.02 -6.12
C ALA A 156 -13.46 11.79 -6.70
N GLU A 157 -14.23 12.49 -5.84
CA GLU A 157 -15.34 13.35 -6.28
C GLU A 157 -14.84 14.48 -7.19
N LEU A 158 -13.73 15.12 -6.83
CA LEU A 158 -13.11 16.15 -7.67
C LEU A 158 -12.67 15.58 -9.01
N CYS A 159 -11.96 14.44 -9.03
CA CYS A 159 -11.53 13.81 -10.27
C CYS A 159 -12.73 13.47 -11.17
N ARG A 160 -13.84 12.95 -10.62
CA ARG A 160 -15.09 12.72 -11.38
C ARG A 160 -15.70 14.02 -11.91
N LYS A 161 -15.75 15.08 -11.09
CA LYS A 161 -16.27 16.39 -11.49
C LYS A 161 -15.54 16.97 -12.69
N TYR A 162 -14.22 16.75 -12.76
CA TYR A 162 -13.38 17.25 -13.85
C TYR A 162 -13.10 16.21 -14.95
N ASN A 163 -13.74 15.02 -14.89
CA ASN A 163 -13.53 13.90 -15.83
C ASN A 163 -12.07 13.47 -15.97
N VAL A 164 -11.30 13.48 -14.88
CA VAL A 164 -9.90 13.08 -14.84
C VAL A 164 -9.80 11.64 -14.30
N PRO A 165 -9.23 10.69 -15.07
CA PRO A 165 -8.98 9.35 -14.57
C PRO A 165 -7.91 9.37 -13.46
N PHE A 166 -8.06 8.51 -12.45
CA PHE A 166 -7.13 8.53 -11.33
C PHE A 166 -6.77 7.13 -10.83
N VAL A 167 -5.61 7.05 -10.18
CA VAL A 167 -5.06 5.86 -9.53
C VAL A 167 -4.89 6.13 -8.05
N VAL A 168 -5.26 5.16 -7.21
CA VAL A 168 -5.00 5.22 -5.77
C VAL A 168 -3.91 4.21 -5.40
N ASP A 169 -2.84 4.70 -4.74
CA ASP A 169 -1.88 3.85 -4.06
C ASP A 169 -2.41 3.54 -2.65
N ALA A 170 -2.96 2.33 -2.48
CA ALA A 170 -3.50 1.84 -1.22
C ALA A 170 -2.49 0.99 -0.43
N ALA A 171 -1.17 1.20 -0.65
CA ALA A 171 -0.12 0.38 -0.04
C ALA A 171 -0.11 0.39 1.49
N GLN A 172 -0.57 1.47 2.11
CA GLN A 172 -0.60 1.61 3.56
C GLN A 172 -2.03 1.55 4.13
N SER A 173 -3.06 1.58 3.27
CA SER A 173 -4.45 1.61 3.72
C SER A 173 -5.18 0.28 3.56
N ALA A 174 -4.84 -0.51 2.53
CA ALA A 174 -5.50 -1.79 2.28
C ALA A 174 -5.37 -2.73 3.48
N GLY A 175 -6.51 -3.14 4.04
CA GLY A 175 -6.60 -3.96 5.25
C GLY A 175 -6.77 -3.18 6.55
N MET A 176 -6.48 -1.88 6.57
CA MET A 176 -6.63 -1.01 7.74
C MET A 176 -7.79 0.00 7.59
N LEU A 177 -7.97 0.54 6.39
CA LEU A 177 -9.05 1.47 6.05
C LEU A 177 -10.01 0.82 5.04
N PRO A 178 -11.26 1.28 4.97
CA PRO A 178 -12.13 0.96 3.85
C PRO A 178 -11.50 1.39 2.53
N VAL A 179 -11.55 0.51 1.53
CA VAL A 179 -11.12 0.77 0.16
C VAL A 179 -12.20 0.21 -0.74
N SER A 180 -12.85 1.05 -1.56
CA SER A 180 -13.93 0.64 -2.45
C SER A 180 -13.63 1.09 -3.88
N LEU A 181 -13.47 0.14 -4.80
CA LEU A 181 -13.32 0.45 -6.21
C LEU A 181 -14.58 1.10 -6.78
N LYS A 182 -15.73 0.60 -6.36
CA LYS A 182 -17.05 1.07 -6.82
C LYS A 182 -17.34 2.49 -6.34
N ASP A 183 -17.18 2.76 -5.04
CA ASP A 183 -17.55 4.06 -4.48
C ASP A 183 -16.62 5.18 -4.94
N TRP A 184 -15.33 4.89 -5.01
CA TRP A 184 -14.35 5.88 -5.49
C TRP A 184 -14.44 6.09 -7.00
N GLY A 185 -14.71 5.02 -7.77
CA GLY A 185 -14.69 5.08 -9.23
C GLY A 185 -13.29 5.31 -9.79
N ALA A 186 -12.26 4.93 -9.05
CA ALA A 186 -10.87 4.99 -9.50
C ALA A 186 -10.67 4.14 -10.76
N ALA A 187 -9.85 4.59 -11.70
CA ALA A 187 -9.46 3.76 -12.84
C ALA A 187 -8.72 2.50 -12.35
N PHE A 188 -7.84 2.68 -11.35
CA PHE A 188 -7.08 1.61 -10.72
C PHE A 188 -6.84 1.89 -9.23
N ILE A 189 -6.79 0.81 -8.43
CA ILE A 189 -6.29 0.84 -7.06
C ILE A 189 -5.23 -0.24 -6.90
N ALA A 190 -4.01 0.14 -6.48
CA ALA A 190 -2.90 -0.80 -6.31
C ALA A 190 -2.56 -1.01 -4.83
N MET A 191 -2.22 -2.24 -4.46
CA MET A 191 -1.86 -2.57 -3.08
C MET A 191 -0.93 -3.79 -2.99
N PRO A 192 -0.04 -3.87 -1.98
CA PRO A 192 0.76 -5.05 -1.71
C PRO A 192 -0.02 -6.06 -0.85
N GLY A 193 0.24 -7.34 -1.04
CA GLY A 193 -0.34 -8.38 -0.19
C GLY A 193 0.32 -8.50 1.19
N HIS A 194 1.56 -8.06 1.32
CA HIS A 194 2.41 -8.34 2.49
C HIS A 194 2.38 -7.31 3.62
N LYS A 195 1.59 -6.24 3.49
CA LYS A 195 1.40 -5.22 4.55
C LYS A 195 0.07 -5.45 5.27
N GLY A 196 -0.85 -4.50 5.25
CA GLY A 196 -2.12 -4.61 5.97
C GLY A 196 -3.02 -5.79 5.57
N LEU A 197 -2.82 -6.38 4.38
CA LEU A 197 -3.52 -7.61 3.97
C LEU A 197 -2.91 -8.88 4.57
N LEU A 198 -1.80 -8.80 5.30
CA LEU A 198 -1.16 -9.88 6.06
C LEU A 198 -0.73 -11.10 5.24
N GLY A 199 -0.73 -11.01 3.91
CA GLY A 199 -0.28 -12.04 3.00
C GLY A 199 1.26 -12.14 2.90
N PRO A 200 1.78 -13.12 2.15
CA PRO A 200 3.22 -13.26 1.90
C PRO A 200 3.78 -12.13 1.04
N GLN A 201 5.09 -11.85 1.17
CA GLN A 201 5.84 -11.09 0.19
C GLN A 201 5.75 -11.76 -1.19
N GLY A 202 5.95 -10.99 -2.27
CA GLY A 202 5.77 -11.49 -3.63
C GLY A 202 4.30 -11.64 -4.04
N THR A 203 3.39 -10.96 -3.33
CA THR A 203 1.96 -10.84 -3.67
C THR A 203 1.51 -9.40 -3.64
N GLY A 204 0.57 -9.05 -4.51
CA GLY A 204 -0.10 -7.76 -4.58
C GLY A 204 -1.37 -7.87 -5.40
N LEU A 205 -2.16 -6.82 -5.36
CA LEU A 205 -3.41 -6.70 -6.11
C LEU A 205 -3.44 -5.38 -6.88
N LEU A 206 -4.00 -5.43 -8.08
CA LEU A 206 -4.45 -4.28 -8.84
C LEU A 206 -5.94 -4.44 -9.10
N LEU A 207 -6.74 -3.51 -8.59
CA LEU A 207 -8.17 -3.45 -8.91
C LEU A 207 -8.34 -2.58 -10.15
N CYS A 208 -9.07 -3.08 -11.14
CA CYS A 208 -9.21 -2.48 -12.45
C CYS A 208 -10.67 -2.11 -12.72
N ASN A 209 -10.96 -0.82 -12.86
CA ASN A 209 -12.26 -0.34 -13.32
C ASN A 209 -12.29 -0.13 -14.84
N ILE A 210 -11.12 -0.05 -15.44
CA ILE A 210 -10.91 0.01 -16.90
C ILE A 210 -9.90 -1.08 -17.30
N ASP A 211 -9.86 -1.41 -18.57
CA ASP A 211 -8.91 -2.39 -19.10
C ASP A 211 -7.48 -1.85 -19.06
N PRO A 212 -6.54 -2.54 -18.39
CA PRO A 212 -5.15 -2.12 -18.36
C PRO A 212 -4.46 -2.36 -19.71
N ALA A 213 -3.48 -1.53 -20.04
CA ALA A 213 -2.53 -1.85 -21.08
C ALA A 213 -1.70 -3.09 -20.72
N SER A 214 -1.34 -3.91 -21.70
CA SER A 214 -0.45 -5.03 -21.46
C SER A 214 0.94 -4.51 -21.09
N PHE A 215 1.29 -4.67 -19.82
CA PHE A 215 2.61 -4.27 -19.31
C PHE A 215 3.70 -5.28 -19.66
N MET A 216 3.35 -6.54 -19.67
CA MET A 216 4.22 -7.67 -19.97
C MET A 216 3.44 -8.66 -20.84
N ALA A 217 4.09 -9.24 -21.83
CA ALA A 217 3.49 -10.26 -22.67
C ALA A 217 4.04 -11.64 -22.32
N GLY A 218 3.17 -12.67 -22.37
CA GLY A 218 3.55 -14.04 -22.09
C GLY A 218 2.36 -14.99 -22.13
N GLY A 219 2.59 -16.27 -21.84
CA GLY A 219 1.52 -17.26 -21.78
C GLY A 219 0.60 -17.06 -20.58
N THR A 220 -0.70 -17.17 -20.80
CA THR A 220 -1.74 -17.05 -19.77
C THR A 220 -2.47 -18.39 -19.54
N GLY A 221 -2.16 -19.41 -20.38
CA GLY A 221 -2.89 -20.66 -20.41
C GLY A 221 -4.19 -20.60 -21.23
N SER A 222 -4.60 -19.43 -21.71
CA SER A 222 -5.76 -19.23 -22.59
C SER A 222 -5.33 -18.74 -23.97
N GLU A 223 -6.21 -18.85 -24.96
CA GLU A 223 -6.08 -18.32 -26.34
C GLU A 223 -4.71 -18.50 -26.97
N SER A 224 -4.08 -19.69 -26.79
CA SER A 224 -2.69 -19.98 -27.19
C SER A 224 -2.37 -19.79 -28.70
N ARG A 225 -3.38 -19.65 -29.54
CA ARG A 225 -3.22 -19.39 -30.99
C ARG A 225 -2.98 -17.91 -31.29
N LEU A 226 -3.38 -17.00 -30.39
CA LEU A 226 -3.17 -15.56 -30.57
C LEU A 226 -1.73 -15.18 -30.25
N GLN A 227 -1.16 -14.30 -31.05
CA GLN A 227 0.16 -13.71 -30.80
C GLN A 227 0.08 -12.42 -29.96
N THR A 228 -1.13 -11.93 -29.68
CA THR A 228 -1.42 -10.81 -28.78
C THR A 228 -1.88 -11.35 -27.46
N MET A 229 -1.73 -10.55 -26.39
CA MET A 229 -2.33 -10.87 -25.10
C MET A 229 -3.85 -10.91 -25.22
N PRO A 230 -4.54 -11.78 -24.43
CA PRO A 230 -6.00 -11.82 -24.39
C PRO A 230 -6.60 -10.43 -24.15
N ALA A 231 -7.80 -10.22 -24.70
CA ALA A 231 -8.47 -8.91 -24.60
C ALA A 231 -9.16 -8.70 -23.25
N TYR A 232 -9.39 -9.76 -22.50
CA TYR A 232 -10.18 -9.75 -21.25
C TYR A 232 -9.32 -9.88 -20.00
N LEU A 233 -9.82 -9.37 -18.90
CA LEU A 233 -9.28 -9.58 -17.56
C LEU A 233 -9.74 -10.93 -17.00
N PRO A 234 -8.93 -11.55 -16.13
CA PRO A 234 -7.61 -11.09 -15.66
C PRO A 234 -6.44 -11.45 -16.58
N ASP A 235 -6.63 -12.32 -17.57
CA ASP A 235 -5.59 -12.92 -18.41
C ASP A 235 -4.70 -11.87 -19.11
N ARG A 236 -5.31 -10.76 -19.53
CA ARG A 236 -4.59 -9.64 -20.16
C ARG A 236 -3.45 -9.09 -19.29
N ALA A 237 -3.59 -9.14 -17.98
CA ALA A 237 -2.67 -8.52 -17.02
C ALA A 237 -1.87 -9.55 -16.17
N GLU A 238 -2.12 -10.86 -16.37
CA GLU A 238 -1.49 -11.93 -15.58
C GLU A 238 -0.71 -12.95 -16.46
N PRO A 239 0.31 -12.49 -17.21
CA PRO A 239 1.15 -13.41 -17.97
C PRO A 239 2.07 -14.21 -17.06
N GLY A 240 2.29 -15.47 -17.42
CA GLY A 240 3.22 -16.36 -16.73
C GLY A 240 2.56 -17.23 -15.66
N THR A 241 3.39 -18.01 -14.96
CA THR A 241 2.91 -18.90 -13.90
C THR A 241 2.66 -18.11 -12.61
N MET A 242 1.45 -18.22 -12.09
CA MET A 242 1.03 -17.52 -10.88
C MET A 242 1.70 -18.08 -9.61
N ASN A 243 1.90 -17.20 -8.62
CA ASN A 243 2.38 -17.58 -7.29
C ASN A 243 1.23 -18.18 -6.45
N VAL A 244 0.79 -19.39 -6.81
CA VAL A 244 -0.35 -20.05 -6.13
C VAL A 244 -0.15 -20.19 -4.62
N PRO A 245 1.02 -20.59 -4.09
CA PRO A 245 1.23 -20.63 -2.65
C PRO A 245 1.09 -19.24 -1.98
N GLY A 246 1.65 -18.21 -2.59
CA GLY A 246 1.52 -16.84 -2.09
C GLY A 246 0.07 -16.34 -2.13
N ILE A 247 -0.67 -16.65 -3.19
CA ILE A 247 -2.09 -16.32 -3.36
C ILE A 247 -2.94 -17.02 -2.30
N GLY A 248 -2.69 -18.29 -2.01
CA GLY A 248 -3.37 -18.99 -0.92
C GLY A 248 -3.11 -18.38 0.45
N GLY A 249 -1.87 -17.93 0.70
CA GLY A 249 -1.55 -17.18 1.90
C GLY A 249 -2.24 -15.82 1.97
N LEU A 250 -2.32 -15.11 0.83
CA LEU A 250 -3.03 -13.84 0.72
C LEU A 250 -4.52 -13.98 0.98
N GLU A 251 -5.18 -15.02 0.44
CA GLU A 251 -6.58 -15.35 0.76
C GLU A 251 -6.80 -15.47 2.26
N ALA A 252 -5.93 -16.21 2.95
CA ALA A 252 -6.03 -16.37 4.40
C ALA A 252 -5.85 -15.07 5.16
N GLY A 253 -4.93 -14.19 4.72
CA GLY A 253 -4.73 -12.86 5.27
C GLY A 253 -5.94 -11.95 5.06
N ILE A 254 -6.47 -11.88 3.86
CA ILE A 254 -7.70 -11.12 3.52
C ILE A 254 -8.87 -11.58 4.38
N ASN A 255 -9.06 -12.89 4.51
CA ASN A 255 -10.14 -13.46 5.34
C ASN A 255 -9.95 -13.16 6.83
N TYR A 256 -8.71 -13.05 7.32
CA TYR A 256 -8.44 -12.59 8.67
C TYR A 256 -8.84 -11.12 8.85
N VAL A 257 -8.44 -10.24 7.94
CA VAL A 257 -8.80 -8.81 7.93
C VAL A 257 -10.32 -8.62 7.91
N ARG A 258 -11.03 -9.35 7.06
CA ARG A 258 -12.50 -9.31 6.98
C ARG A 258 -13.16 -9.70 8.31
N ARG A 259 -12.64 -10.70 9.01
CA ARG A 259 -13.18 -11.13 10.31
C ARG A 259 -12.89 -10.13 11.42
N MET A 260 -11.69 -9.53 11.43
CA MET A 260 -11.32 -8.51 12.41
C MET A 260 -12.08 -7.20 12.19
N GLY A 261 -12.31 -6.86 10.94
CA GLY A 261 -12.89 -5.58 10.51
C GLY A 261 -11.90 -4.41 10.54
N HIS A 262 -11.98 -3.55 9.55
CA HIS A 262 -11.11 -2.37 9.41
C HIS A 262 -11.12 -1.48 10.65
N ALA A 263 -12.31 -1.20 11.21
CA ALA A 263 -12.46 -0.31 12.35
C ALA A 263 -11.69 -0.80 13.60
N ALA A 264 -11.69 -2.12 13.85
CA ALA A 264 -10.97 -2.70 14.99
C ALA A 264 -9.44 -2.64 14.77
N ILE A 265 -8.97 -2.91 13.56
CA ILE A 265 -7.55 -2.84 13.20
C ILE A 265 -7.07 -1.39 13.33
N LEU A 266 -7.75 -0.45 12.65
CA LEU A 266 -7.43 0.97 12.69
C LEU A 266 -7.43 1.54 14.11
N SER A 267 -8.46 1.22 14.89
CA SER A 267 -8.57 1.70 16.28
C SER A 267 -7.36 1.26 17.12
N ARG A 268 -6.95 0.00 17.00
CA ARG A 268 -5.78 -0.54 17.72
C ARG A 268 -4.49 0.14 17.31
N GLU A 269 -4.25 0.25 16.01
CA GLU A 269 -3.04 0.87 15.47
C GLU A 269 -2.98 2.37 15.79
N LYS A 270 -4.11 3.09 15.65
CA LYS A 270 -4.21 4.52 15.96
C LYS A 270 -4.00 4.81 17.45
N GLN A 271 -4.60 4.04 18.34
CA GLN A 271 -4.38 4.19 19.80
C GLN A 271 -2.90 4.00 20.17
N ALA A 272 -2.23 3.01 19.55
CA ALA A 272 -0.81 2.79 19.76
C ALA A 272 0.02 3.97 19.23
N ALA A 273 -0.28 4.45 18.04
CA ALA A 273 0.40 5.60 17.43
C ALA A 273 0.23 6.88 18.27
N GLU A 274 -0.98 7.19 18.74
CA GLU A 274 -1.27 8.35 19.59
C GLU A 274 -0.48 8.31 20.91
N LYS A 275 -0.49 7.16 21.61
CA LYS A 275 0.30 6.99 22.83
C LYS A 275 1.79 7.08 22.60
N CYS A 276 2.27 6.51 21.49
CA CYS A 276 3.66 6.61 21.07
C CYS A 276 4.06 8.07 20.80
N ALA A 277 3.24 8.82 20.06
CA ALA A 277 3.49 10.23 19.78
C ALA A 277 3.53 11.08 21.07
N GLN A 278 2.60 10.83 22.01
CA GLN A 278 2.60 11.50 23.33
C GLN A 278 3.87 11.18 24.12
N MET A 279 4.31 9.92 24.11
CA MET A 279 5.54 9.49 24.77
C MET A 279 6.77 10.16 24.14
N LEU A 280 6.91 10.16 22.82
CA LEU A 280 8.03 10.79 22.12
C LEU A 280 8.13 12.31 22.38
N LYS A 281 6.99 13.01 22.51
CA LYS A 281 6.95 14.45 22.84
C LYS A 281 7.52 14.74 24.23
N LYS A 282 7.46 13.81 25.20
CA LYS A 282 8.09 13.98 26.51
C LYS A 282 9.62 14.06 26.46
N PHE A 283 10.22 13.47 25.42
CA PHE A 283 11.66 13.55 25.16
C PHE A 283 12.06 14.78 24.32
N ASN A 284 11.15 15.72 24.10
CA ASN A 284 11.36 16.90 23.26
C ASN A 284 11.77 16.58 21.80
N PHE A 285 11.34 15.46 21.27
CA PHE A 285 11.55 15.13 19.87
C PHE A 285 10.59 15.92 18.98
N ASN A 286 11.05 16.22 17.75
CA ASN A 286 10.16 16.74 16.72
C ASN A 286 9.30 15.60 16.16
N VAL A 287 8.03 15.50 16.59
CA VAL A 287 7.11 14.40 16.29
C VAL A 287 6.05 14.82 15.31
N PHE A 288 5.94 14.09 14.21
CA PHE A 288 4.92 14.31 13.18
C PHE A 288 3.68 13.48 13.50
N CYS A 289 2.67 14.14 14.02
CA CYS A 289 1.36 13.58 14.30
C CYS A 289 0.28 14.66 14.23
N GLY A 290 -0.92 14.30 13.82
CA GLY A 290 -2.01 15.25 13.67
C GLY A 290 -3.37 14.58 13.53
N GLU A 291 -4.36 15.34 13.08
CA GLU A 291 -5.64 14.82 12.67
C GLU A 291 -5.48 13.87 11.46
N HIS A 292 -6.40 12.95 11.25
CA HIS A 292 -6.32 11.97 10.16
C HIS A 292 -5.04 11.09 10.22
N GLN A 293 -4.64 10.67 11.41
CA GLN A 293 -3.48 9.82 11.66
C GLN A 293 -3.84 8.33 11.56
N SER A 294 -2.96 7.56 10.90
CA SER A 294 -2.98 6.09 10.89
C SER A 294 -2.11 5.49 12.01
N GLY A 295 -1.78 4.23 11.92
CA GLY A 295 -0.88 3.51 12.84
C GLY A 295 0.61 3.83 12.71
N THR A 296 1.00 4.88 11.97
CA THR A 296 2.40 5.24 11.71
C THR A 296 2.73 6.60 12.31
N VAL A 297 3.86 6.69 13.04
CA VAL A 297 4.40 7.94 13.62
C VAL A 297 5.85 8.08 13.19
N SER A 298 6.23 9.27 12.74
CA SER A 298 7.62 9.62 12.47
C SER A 298 8.10 10.75 13.39
N PHE A 299 9.38 10.74 13.69
CA PHE A 299 10.02 11.78 14.51
C PHE A 299 11.47 12.01 14.11
N VAL A 300 11.99 13.19 14.44
CA VAL A 300 13.41 13.53 14.35
C VAL A 300 13.96 13.62 15.77
N PRO A 301 14.91 12.72 16.13
CA PRO A 301 15.60 12.80 17.44
C PRO A 301 16.67 13.91 17.43
N PRO A 302 17.26 14.25 18.60
CA PRO A 302 18.37 15.21 18.68
C PRO A 302 19.73 14.66 18.20
N MET A 303 19.74 13.46 17.70
CA MET A 303 20.90 12.78 17.10
C MET A 303 20.54 12.31 15.67
N ASP A 304 21.50 11.73 14.96
CA ASP A 304 21.25 11.16 13.65
C ASP A 304 20.15 10.08 13.68
N CYS A 305 19.25 10.09 12.70
CA CYS A 305 18.10 9.18 12.65
C CYS A 305 18.52 7.71 12.49
N GLU A 306 19.56 7.44 11.70
CA GLU A 306 20.07 6.09 11.49
C GLU A 306 20.77 5.56 12.75
N GLU A 307 21.51 6.43 13.45
CA GLU A 307 22.12 6.10 14.73
C GLU A 307 21.06 5.75 15.78
N MET A 308 19.98 6.54 15.89
CA MET A 308 18.86 6.22 16.79
C MET A 308 18.24 4.86 16.46
N ALA A 309 17.96 4.59 15.19
CA ALA A 309 17.38 3.31 14.78
C ALA A 309 18.33 2.13 15.05
N GLN A 310 19.64 2.31 14.84
CA GLN A 310 20.65 1.30 15.13
C GLN A 310 20.72 0.98 16.63
N ARG A 311 20.75 2.01 17.48
CA ARG A 311 20.77 1.86 18.95
C ARG A 311 19.52 1.15 19.48
N LEU A 312 18.34 1.46 18.90
CA LEU A 312 17.08 0.75 19.20
C LEU A 312 17.15 -0.71 18.75
N GLY A 313 17.67 -0.97 17.55
CA GLY A 313 17.85 -2.32 17.01
C GLY A 313 18.74 -3.20 17.91
N GLN A 314 19.85 -2.67 18.42
CA GLN A 314 20.74 -3.34 19.38
C GLN A 314 20.01 -3.72 20.70
N ARG A 315 18.94 -3.00 21.04
CA ARG A 315 18.09 -3.26 22.22
C ARG A 315 16.85 -4.09 21.89
N GLY A 316 16.82 -4.68 20.68
CA GLY A 316 15.74 -5.57 20.24
C GLY A 316 14.44 -4.86 19.86
N ILE A 317 14.52 -3.60 19.43
CA ILE A 317 13.38 -2.82 18.90
C ILE A 317 13.65 -2.49 17.44
N ALA A 318 12.87 -3.07 16.54
CA ALA A 318 12.98 -2.87 15.11
C ALA A 318 12.14 -1.65 14.68
N VAL A 319 12.80 -0.59 14.26
CA VAL A 319 12.24 0.62 13.64
C VAL A 319 12.99 0.90 12.33
N ARG A 320 12.57 1.89 11.58
CA ARG A 320 13.25 2.26 10.33
C ARG A 320 13.60 3.74 10.33
N ALA A 321 14.79 4.09 9.82
CA ALA A 321 15.23 5.46 9.62
C ALA A 321 15.41 5.81 8.13
N GLY A 322 15.56 7.10 7.83
CA GLY A 322 15.87 7.66 6.53
C GLY A 322 14.65 8.22 5.78
N LEU A 323 14.69 8.19 4.44
CA LEU A 323 13.67 8.81 3.56
C LEU A 323 12.51 7.87 3.20
N HIS A 324 12.51 6.63 3.64
CA HIS A 324 11.41 5.65 3.47
C HIS A 324 10.90 5.51 2.04
N CYS A 325 11.75 5.72 1.03
CA CYS A 325 11.39 5.73 -0.40
C CYS A 325 10.30 6.77 -0.76
N ALA A 326 10.19 7.86 -0.02
CA ALA A 326 9.22 8.94 -0.27
C ALA A 326 9.86 10.33 -0.04
N PRO A 327 10.90 10.71 -0.83
CA PRO A 327 11.58 12.00 -0.66
C PRO A 327 10.63 13.18 -0.77
N LEU A 328 9.60 13.09 -1.62
CA LEU A 328 8.59 14.13 -1.79
C LEU A 328 7.81 14.42 -0.50
N ALA A 329 7.52 13.37 0.30
CA ALA A 329 6.89 13.54 1.61
C ALA A 329 7.84 14.28 2.59
N HIS A 330 9.13 13.98 2.54
CA HIS A 330 10.13 14.68 3.34
C HIS A 330 10.35 16.13 2.90
N GLU A 331 10.30 16.44 1.60
CA GLU A 331 10.26 17.82 1.09
C GLU A 331 9.06 18.57 1.67
N SER A 332 7.87 17.97 1.65
CA SER A 332 6.64 18.56 2.18
C SER A 332 6.70 18.82 3.69
N ALA A 333 7.47 18.02 4.43
CA ALA A 333 7.63 18.12 5.89
C ALA A 333 8.89 18.87 6.34
N GLY A 334 9.78 19.29 5.42
CA GLY A 334 11.05 19.95 5.74
C GLY A 334 12.08 19.02 6.38
N THR A 335 12.01 17.71 6.11
CA THR A 335 12.91 16.68 6.67
C THR A 335 13.74 15.95 5.62
N LEU A 336 13.93 16.55 4.44
CA LEU A 336 14.65 15.91 3.34
C LEU A 336 16.11 15.61 3.71
N GLU A 337 16.75 16.53 4.43
CA GLU A 337 18.17 16.41 4.83
C GLU A 337 18.37 15.50 6.04
N THR A 338 17.42 15.47 6.96
CA THR A 338 17.53 14.69 8.21
C THR A 338 16.95 13.29 8.11
N GLY A 339 16.00 13.06 7.18
CA GLY A 339 15.13 11.90 7.26
C GLY A 339 14.28 11.93 8.54
N THR A 340 13.71 10.79 8.87
CA THR A 340 12.99 10.55 10.13
C THR A 340 13.24 9.14 10.65
N VAL A 341 13.04 8.92 11.95
CA VAL A 341 12.80 7.58 12.50
C VAL A 341 11.31 7.31 12.44
N ARG A 342 10.91 6.23 11.76
CA ARG A 342 9.52 5.82 11.61
C ARG A 342 9.21 4.63 12.51
N ILE A 343 8.10 4.74 13.25
CA ILE A 343 7.47 3.68 14.02
C ILE A 343 6.14 3.37 13.34
N SER A 344 5.90 2.13 12.99
CA SER A 344 4.63 1.69 12.39
C SER A 344 4.10 0.45 13.11
N PHE A 345 2.94 0.61 13.68
CA PHE A 345 2.20 -0.44 14.38
C PHE A 345 1.48 -1.35 13.38
N GLY A 346 1.12 -2.55 13.82
CA GLY A 346 0.37 -3.51 13.04
C GLY A 346 -0.89 -3.96 13.76
N HIS A 347 -1.62 -4.89 13.16
CA HIS A 347 -2.86 -5.47 13.69
C HIS A 347 -2.71 -6.08 15.09
N ASP A 348 -1.49 -6.41 15.52
CA ASP A 348 -1.10 -6.98 16.82
C ASP A 348 -0.49 -5.95 17.78
N ALA A 349 -0.70 -4.65 17.53
CA ALA A 349 -0.15 -3.58 18.36
C ALA A 349 -0.61 -3.68 19.82
N GLU A 350 0.34 -3.52 20.74
CA GLU A 350 0.13 -3.58 22.18
C GLU A 350 0.79 -2.40 22.91
N ILE A 351 0.20 -1.95 24.01
CA ILE A 351 0.75 -0.87 24.85
C ILE A 351 2.08 -1.26 25.48
N SER A 352 2.30 -2.54 25.76
CA SER A 352 3.55 -3.08 26.29
C SER A 352 4.75 -2.76 25.41
N GLN A 353 4.56 -2.69 24.08
CA GLN A 353 5.58 -2.31 23.12
C GLN A 353 6.03 -0.86 23.32
N ILE A 354 5.10 0.05 23.61
CA ILE A 354 5.38 1.48 23.83
C ILE A 354 6.15 1.69 25.14
N LEU A 355 5.75 1.01 26.22
CA LEU A 355 6.45 1.10 27.52
C LEU A 355 7.91 0.64 27.43
N LYS A 356 8.17 -0.42 26.65
CA LYS A 356 9.54 -0.87 26.42
C LYS A 356 10.31 0.13 25.55
N LEU A 357 9.67 0.67 24.49
CA LEU A 357 10.27 1.69 23.64
C LEU A 357 10.66 2.93 24.47
N GLU A 358 9.76 3.44 25.33
CA GLU A 358 10.00 4.58 26.23
C GLU A 358 11.24 4.38 27.11
N ARG A 359 11.33 3.20 27.74
CA ARG A 359 12.46 2.86 28.59
C ARG A 359 13.79 2.81 27.82
N GLU A 360 13.79 2.22 26.61
CA GLU A 360 15.04 2.10 25.84
C GLU A 360 15.44 3.43 25.18
N ILE A 361 14.49 4.28 24.81
CA ILE A 361 14.79 5.67 24.39
C ILE A 361 15.42 6.46 25.52
N GLY A 362 14.86 6.40 26.74
CA GLY A 362 15.45 7.05 27.93
C GLY A 362 16.93 6.68 28.10
N ARG A 363 17.26 5.39 28.04
CA ARG A 363 18.64 4.89 28.14
C ARG A 363 19.58 5.27 26.99
N ILE A 364 19.03 5.64 25.83
CA ILE A 364 19.84 6.08 24.68
C ILE A 364 20.21 7.55 24.80
N ILE A 365 19.33 8.35 25.44
CA ILE A 365 19.49 9.80 25.53
C ILE A 365 20.30 10.19 26.79
N GLU A 366 20.23 9.40 27.87
CA GLU A 366 21.11 9.53 29.03
C GLU A 366 22.59 9.25 28.64
#